data_694a8ce9907b2e3b4f9eaa4682a6c78e
#
_entry.id   694a8ce9907b2e3b4f9eaa4682a6c78e
#
_cell.length_a   1.000
_cell.length_b   1.000
_cell.length_c   1.000
_cell.angle_alpha   90.00
_cell.angle_beta   90.00
_cell.angle_gamma   90.00
#
_symmetry.space_group_name_H-M   'P 1'
#
loop_
_entity.id
_entity.type
_entity.pdbx_description
1 polymer ?
#
loop_
_entity_poly.entity_id
_entity_poly.type
_entity_poly.pdbx_seq_one_letter_code
_entity_poly.pdbx_strand_id
1 'polypeptide(L)'
;LTVISQDDPTFPADADWVIHDDDLALSWHHEIETVPTLLRVTDGAGAERIEGWSREQWENFTGIDALGVDLPDWRPGCGSLSVDPTRTDELAVRFSGSVLKSRRVEIAALEDDWEAMWDRGWSDGLPVVPPTEARVLRMLEGTSRAPDELVAIVPPDLVECTVEKVAVNAVMAGCKPEYMPVVLTALEAACTDEF
;
A
#
# COMPACT_ATOMS: atom_id res chain seq x y z
N LEU A 1 15.55 22.86 9.53
CA LEU A 1 14.41 22.67 8.63
C LEU A 1 14.90 21.89 7.41
N THR A 2 14.16 20.85 7.05
CA THR A 2 14.35 20.11 5.80
C THR A 2 13.07 20.23 4.99
N VAL A 3 13.18 20.49 3.69
CA VAL A 3 12.05 20.49 2.77
C VAL A 3 12.15 19.27 1.90
N ILE A 4 11.02 18.60 1.69
CA ILE A 4 10.90 17.43 0.84
C ILE A 4 9.96 17.82 -0.31
N SER A 5 10.43 17.67 -1.56
CA SER A 5 9.66 17.95 -2.77
C SER A 5 9.35 16.66 -3.51
N GLN A 6 8.11 16.49 -3.96
CA GLN A 6 7.65 15.28 -4.64
C GLN A 6 7.66 15.37 -6.17
N ASP A 7 7.43 16.54 -6.73
CA ASP A 7 7.03 16.67 -8.13
C ASP A 7 7.76 17.76 -8.92
N ASP A 8 8.54 18.60 -8.27
CA ASP A 8 9.30 19.64 -8.99
C ASP A 8 10.79 19.58 -8.62
N PRO A 9 11.61 18.88 -9.40
CA PRO A 9 13.06 18.79 -9.15
C PRO A 9 13.78 20.13 -9.35
N THR A 10 13.09 21.15 -9.86
CA THR A 10 13.66 22.48 -10.07
C THR A 10 13.29 23.48 -8.98
N PHE A 11 12.40 23.11 -8.06
CA PHE A 11 11.92 23.97 -7.00
C PHE A 11 12.29 23.44 -5.60
N PRO A 12 12.86 24.30 -4.77
CA PRO A 12 13.53 25.56 -5.06
C PRO A 12 14.91 25.32 -5.70
N ALA A 13 15.16 25.91 -6.83
CA ALA A 13 16.28 25.60 -7.72
C ALA A 13 17.69 25.75 -7.10
N ASP A 14 17.84 26.55 -6.06
CA ASP A 14 19.12 26.92 -5.47
C ASP A 14 19.25 26.59 -3.97
N ALA A 15 18.43 25.64 -3.48
CA ALA A 15 18.43 25.30 -2.06
C ALA A 15 18.98 23.88 -1.81
N ASP A 16 20.17 23.81 -1.27
CA ASP A 16 20.86 22.55 -0.90
C ASP A 16 20.24 21.83 0.31
N TRP A 17 19.25 22.46 0.94
CA TRP A 17 18.47 21.90 2.04
C TRP A 17 17.14 21.26 1.61
N VAL A 18 16.91 21.12 0.31
CA VAL A 18 15.75 20.42 -0.25
C VAL A 18 16.13 19.00 -0.64
N ILE A 19 15.33 18.06 -0.27
CA ILE A 19 15.42 16.66 -0.67
C ILE A 19 14.34 16.38 -1.70
N HIS A 20 14.71 15.84 -2.84
CA HIS A 20 13.75 15.38 -3.84
C HIS A 20 13.35 13.94 -3.52
N ASP A 21 12.05 13.71 -3.34
CA ASP A 21 11.43 12.42 -3.02
C ASP A 21 10.88 11.77 -4.29
N ASP A 22 11.78 11.57 -5.27
CA ASP A 22 11.42 11.11 -6.62
C ASP A 22 10.79 9.71 -6.61
N ASP A 23 11.18 8.87 -5.65
CA ASP A 23 10.65 7.53 -5.45
C ASP A 23 9.50 7.45 -4.43
N LEU A 24 9.12 8.60 -3.87
CA LEU A 24 8.06 8.76 -2.85
C LEU A 24 8.31 7.97 -1.55
N ALA A 25 9.54 7.55 -1.27
CA ALA A 25 9.87 6.77 -0.09
C ALA A 25 9.63 7.52 1.21
N LEU A 26 10.04 8.79 1.28
CA LEU A 26 9.85 9.62 2.47
C LEU A 26 8.37 9.92 2.69
N SER A 27 7.66 10.27 1.62
CA SER A 27 6.23 10.55 1.68
C SER A 27 5.42 9.33 2.11
N TRP A 28 5.79 8.15 1.61
CA TRP A 28 5.17 6.88 1.99
C TRP A 28 5.42 6.54 3.47
N HIS A 29 6.67 6.55 3.92
CA HIS A 29 7.03 6.19 5.30
C HIS A 29 6.53 7.18 6.35
N HIS A 30 6.32 8.43 5.97
CA HIS A 30 5.71 9.45 6.84
C HIS A 30 4.20 9.56 6.67
N GLU A 31 3.57 8.69 5.86
CA GLU A 31 2.12 8.69 5.61
C GLU A 31 1.61 10.08 5.19
N ILE A 32 2.27 10.69 4.23
CA ILE A 32 1.89 12.02 3.74
C ILE A 32 0.72 11.87 2.76
N GLU A 33 -0.47 12.19 3.21
CA GLU A 33 -1.69 12.16 2.38
C GLU A 33 -1.98 13.51 1.72
N THR A 34 -1.55 14.59 2.36
CA THR A 34 -1.83 15.96 1.93
C THR A 34 -0.53 16.75 1.79
N VAL A 35 -0.43 17.61 0.79
CA VAL A 35 0.67 18.56 0.62
C VAL A 35 0.15 20.01 0.53
N PRO A 36 0.80 20.98 1.15
CA PRO A 36 1.97 20.82 2.02
C PRO A 36 1.60 20.21 3.39
N THR A 37 2.52 19.42 3.94
CA THR A 37 2.44 18.95 5.33
C THR A 37 3.69 19.37 6.09
N LEU A 38 3.49 19.94 7.27
CA LEU A 38 4.56 20.30 8.18
C LEU A 38 4.67 19.23 9.28
N LEU A 39 5.85 18.62 9.40
CA LEU A 39 6.13 17.58 10.40
C LEU A 39 7.17 18.05 11.41
N ARG A 40 6.91 17.76 12.70
CA ARG A 40 7.92 17.82 13.75
C ARG A 40 8.17 16.41 14.26
N VAL A 41 9.34 15.88 13.95
CA VAL A 41 9.77 14.56 14.43
C VAL A 41 10.66 14.76 15.65
N THR A 42 10.28 14.13 16.77
CA THR A 42 11.07 14.14 18.01
C THR A 42 11.42 12.71 18.38
N ASP A 43 12.68 12.45 18.74
CA ASP A 43 13.14 11.12 19.13
C ASP A 43 12.27 10.54 20.25
N GLY A 44 11.65 9.38 19.97
CA GLY A 44 10.82 8.64 20.93
C GLY A 44 9.40 9.16 21.16
N ALA A 45 9.00 10.25 20.51
CA ALA A 45 7.62 10.74 20.48
C ALA A 45 7.05 10.63 19.07
N GLY A 46 5.73 10.52 18.94
CA GLY A 46 5.05 10.55 17.64
C GLY A 46 5.34 11.85 16.88
N ALA A 47 5.16 11.83 15.58
CA ALA A 47 5.27 13.03 14.77
C ALA A 47 4.04 13.94 15.00
N GLU A 48 4.28 15.21 15.33
CA GLU A 48 3.24 16.23 15.24
C GLU A 48 3.13 16.69 13.79
N ARG A 49 1.90 16.85 13.26
CA ARG A 49 1.70 17.29 11.88
C ARG A 49 0.64 18.37 11.75
N ILE A 50 0.81 19.22 10.74
CA ILE A 50 -0.18 20.16 10.24
C ILE A 50 -0.30 19.94 8.74
N GLU A 51 -1.51 19.70 8.27
CA GLU A 51 -1.82 19.48 6.85
C GLU A 51 -2.42 20.73 6.22
N GLY A 52 -2.04 20.99 4.97
CA GLY A 52 -2.41 22.21 4.28
C GLY A 52 -1.67 23.44 4.80
N TRP A 53 -2.05 24.58 4.28
CA TRP A 53 -1.47 25.87 4.67
C TRP A 53 -2.44 26.66 5.51
N SER A 54 -2.06 26.99 6.75
CA SER A 54 -2.68 27.98 7.60
C SER A 54 -1.58 28.81 8.26
N ARG A 55 -1.51 30.11 7.96
CA ARG A 55 -0.46 31.00 8.50
C ARG A 55 -0.39 30.90 10.02
N GLU A 56 -1.51 31.07 10.69
CA GLU A 56 -1.60 31.02 12.16
C GLU A 56 -1.08 29.69 12.72
N GLN A 57 -1.49 28.56 12.14
CA GLN A 57 -1.05 27.25 12.61
C GLN A 57 0.44 27.04 12.36
N TRP A 58 0.94 27.46 11.20
CA TRP A 58 2.35 27.31 10.84
C TRP A 58 3.24 28.22 11.69
N GLU A 59 2.83 29.47 11.97
CA GLU A 59 3.54 30.37 12.87
C GLU A 59 3.60 29.80 14.30
N ASN A 60 2.49 29.33 14.83
CA ASN A 60 2.44 28.70 16.15
C ASN A 60 3.32 27.43 16.22
N PHE A 61 3.32 26.63 15.18
CA PHE A 61 4.08 25.39 15.13
C PHE A 61 5.58 25.63 15.03
N THR A 62 6.00 26.60 14.21
CA THR A 62 7.41 26.89 13.95
C THR A 62 8.01 27.89 14.93
N GLY A 63 7.20 28.73 15.54
CA GLY A 63 7.63 29.90 16.34
C GLY A 63 8.22 31.01 15.48
N ILE A 64 7.91 31.05 14.19
CA ILE A 64 8.39 32.07 13.25
C ILE A 64 7.22 32.98 12.89
N ASP A 65 7.35 34.27 13.18
CA ASP A 65 6.36 35.28 12.87
C ASP A 65 6.40 35.72 11.41
N ALA A 66 5.27 36.16 10.89
CA ALA A 66 5.12 36.73 9.55
C ALA A 66 5.49 35.74 8.41
N LEU A 67 5.17 34.46 8.58
CA LEU A 67 5.36 33.47 7.54
C LEU A 67 4.47 33.74 6.35
N GLY A 68 5.06 33.72 5.14
CA GLY A 68 4.35 33.78 3.88
C GLY A 68 3.41 34.99 3.76
N VAL A 69 3.88 36.18 4.11
CA VAL A 69 3.06 37.42 4.12
C VAL A 69 2.38 37.72 2.77
N ASP A 70 2.98 37.24 1.67
CA ASP A 70 2.44 37.38 0.33
C ASP A 70 1.47 36.23 -0.06
N LEU A 71 1.28 35.26 0.84
CA LEU A 71 0.35 34.14 0.61
C LEU A 71 -1.00 34.43 1.28
N PRO A 72 -2.10 33.85 0.80
CA PRO A 72 -3.36 33.84 1.53
C PRO A 72 -3.19 33.27 2.93
N ASP A 73 -4.03 33.69 3.89
CA ASP A 73 -3.94 33.22 5.27
C ASP A 73 -4.20 31.72 5.41
N TRP A 74 -4.95 31.16 4.46
CA TRP A 74 -5.30 29.75 4.42
C TRP A 74 -5.40 29.24 2.98
N ARG A 75 -4.96 27.99 2.77
CA ARG A 75 -5.22 27.17 1.57
C ARG A 75 -5.44 25.71 1.98
N PRO A 76 -6.40 25.02 1.38
CA PRO A 76 -6.48 23.56 1.52
C PRO A 76 -5.22 22.93 0.95
N GLY A 77 -4.84 21.79 1.45
CA GLY A 77 -3.81 20.98 0.81
C GLY A 77 -4.32 20.33 -0.46
N CYS A 78 -3.39 19.84 -1.26
CA CYS A 78 -3.64 18.93 -2.39
C CYS A 78 -3.28 17.50 -1.96
N GLY A 79 -3.82 16.50 -2.66
CA GLY A 79 -3.41 15.11 -2.44
C GLY A 79 -1.90 14.93 -2.72
N SER A 80 -1.23 14.19 -1.86
CA SER A 80 0.14 13.77 -2.06
C SER A 80 0.24 12.76 -3.21
N LEU A 81 1.36 12.72 -3.93
CA LEU A 81 1.62 11.70 -4.96
C LEU A 81 1.69 10.28 -4.36
N SER A 82 1.98 10.15 -3.06
CA SER A 82 1.99 8.85 -2.38
C SER A 82 0.61 8.22 -2.21
N VAL A 83 -0.45 9.01 -2.27
CA VAL A 83 -1.85 8.53 -2.24
C VAL A 83 -2.56 8.63 -3.59
N ASP A 84 -1.83 8.93 -4.67
CA ASP A 84 -2.38 8.89 -6.02
C ASP A 84 -2.82 7.46 -6.37
N PRO A 85 -4.09 7.24 -6.76
CA PRO A 85 -4.60 5.91 -7.07
C PRO A 85 -3.80 5.14 -8.13
N THR A 86 -3.10 5.86 -9.02
CA THR A 86 -2.28 5.24 -10.07
C THR A 86 -0.92 4.75 -9.55
N ARG A 87 -0.48 5.20 -8.38
CA ARG A 87 0.83 4.89 -7.79
C ARG A 87 0.75 4.11 -6.48
N THR A 88 -0.36 4.25 -5.74
CA THR A 88 -0.51 3.66 -4.40
C THR A 88 -0.25 2.16 -4.38
N ASP A 89 -0.76 1.41 -5.35
CA ASP A 89 -0.55 -0.03 -5.43
C ASP A 89 0.93 -0.38 -5.68
N GLU A 90 1.62 0.37 -6.53
CA GLU A 90 3.06 0.18 -6.78
C GLU A 90 3.89 0.50 -5.53
N LEU A 91 3.58 1.59 -4.83
CA LEU A 91 4.27 1.98 -3.60
C LEU A 91 4.03 0.97 -2.49
N ALA A 92 2.80 0.47 -2.34
CA ALA A 92 2.46 -0.58 -1.38
C ALA A 92 3.30 -1.85 -1.62
N VAL A 93 3.46 -2.27 -2.87
CA VAL A 93 4.31 -3.41 -3.23
C VAL A 93 5.78 -3.10 -2.93
N ARG A 94 6.27 -1.94 -3.36
CA ARG A 94 7.67 -1.54 -3.21
C ARG A 94 8.13 -1.45 -1.76
N PHE A 95 7.29 -0.90 -0.89
CA PHE A 95 7.64 -0.61 0.51
C PHE A 95 7.06 -1.62 1.52
N SER A 96 6.34 -2.65 1.07
CA SER A 96 5.78 -3.68 1.96
C SER A 96 6.83 -4.47 2.75
N GLY A 97 8.07 -4.51 2.26
CA GLY A 97 9.12 -5.38 2.80
C GLY A 97 8.83 -6.88 2.64
N SER A 98 7.71 -7.24 2.03
CA SER A 98 7.28 -8.63 1.86
C SER A 98 7.71 -9.16 0.50
N VAL A 99 8.23 -10.39 0.49
CA VAL A 99 8.61 -11.08 -0.75
C VAL A 99 7.61 -12.18 -1.02
N LEU A 100 6.68 -11.92 -1.94
CA LEU A 100 5.75 -12.94 -2.43
C LEU A 100 6.51 -13.94 -3.32
N LYS A 101 6.24 -15.24 -3.13
CA LYS A 101 6.91 -16.35 -3.82
C LYS A 101 6.07 -16.98 -4.92
N SER A 102 4.77 -16.67 -4.97
CA SER A 102 3.86 -17.18 -6.00
C SER A 102 4.29 -16.73 -7.40
N ARG A 103 4.05 -17.60 -8.38
CA ARG A 103 4.38 -17.29 -9.78
C ARG A 103 3.62 -16.06 -10.24
N ARG A 104 4.33 -15.09 -10.77
CA ARG A 104 3.74 -13.94 -11.44
C ARG A 104 3.39 -14.28 -12.88
N VAL A 105 2.24 -13.80 -13.33
CA VAL A 105 1.79 -13.89 -14.70
C VAL A 105 1.57 -12.48 -15.21
N GLU A 106 2.33 -12.11 -16.22
CA GLU A 106 2.18 -10.83 -16.87
C GLU A 106 0.96 -10.86 -17.77
N ILE A 107 0.11 -9.86 -17.67
CA ILE A 107 -1.04 -9.60 -18.54
C ILE A 107 -0.66 -8.41 -19.41
N ALA A 108 -0.83 -8.53 -20.72
CA ALA A 108 -0.50 -7.45 -21.64
C ALA A 108 -1.42 -6.23 -21.40
N ALA A 109 -0.91 -5.03 -21.62
CA ALA A 109 -1.64 -3.79 -21.32
C ALA A 109 -3.00 -3.63 -22.04
N LEU A 110 -3.23 -4.38 -23.12
CA LEU A 110 -4.49 -4.41 -23.86
C LEU A 110 -5.30 -5.70 -23.66
N GLU A 111 -4.79 -6.64 -22.86
CA GLU A 111 -5.49 -7.87 -22.49
C GLU A 111 -6.47 -7.54 -21.34
N ASP A 112 -7.70 -8.00 -21.46
CA ASP A 112 -8.68 -7.85 -20.38
C ASP A 112 -8.35 -8.81 -19.24
N ASP A 113 -8.23 -8.30 -18.03
CA ASP A 113 -7.85 -9.08 -16.84
C ASP A 113 -8.82 -10.25 -16.61
N TRP A 114 -10.08 -10.07 -16.94
CA TRP A 114 -11.09 -11.07 -16.72
C TRP A 114 -11.05 -12.18 -17.78
N GLU A 115 -10.91 -11.83 -19.06
CA GLU A 115 -10.70 -12.80 -20.13
C GLU A 115 -9.41 -13.59 -19.87
N ALA A 116 -8.36 -12.94 -19.38
CA ALA A 116 -7.12 -13.57 -18.98
C ALA A 116 -7.30 -14.65 -17.89
N MET A 117 -8.18 -14.42 -16.92
CA MET A 117 -8.51 -15.43 -15.88
C MET A 117 -9.30 -16.60 -16.46
N TRP A 118 -10.24 -16.31 -17.36
CA TRP A 118 -11.05 -17.31 -18.03
C TRP A 118 -10.20 -18.22 -18.93
N ASP A 119 -9.40 -17.64 -19.81
CA ASP A 119 -8.58 -18.37 -20.78
C ASP A 119 -7.55 -19.28 -20.10
N ARG A 120 -7.12 -18.93 -18.89
CA ARG A 120 -6.20 -19.74 -18.07
C ARG A 120 -6.92 -20.80 -17.23
N GLY A 121 -8.23 -20.88 -17.30
CA GLY A 121 -9.02 -21.84 -16.53
C GLY A 121 -9.06 -21.57 -15.03
N TRP A 122 -8.86 -20.31 -14.62
CA TRP A 122 -8.91 -19.91 -13.21
C TRP A 122 -10.31 -19.49 -12.76
N SER A 123 -11.24 -19.40 -13.68
CA SER A 123 -12.65 -19.13 -13.44
C SER A 123 -13.50 -20.17 -14.16
N ASP A 124 -14.64 -20.50 -13.57
CA ASP A 124 -15.70 -21.34 -14.16
C ASP A 124 -16.77 -20.53 -14.89
N GLY A 125 -16.51 -19.24 -15.11
CA GLY A 125 -17.42 -18.27 -15.70
C GLY A 125 -18.00 -17.27 -14.70
N LEU A 126 -17.73 -17.46 -13.42
CA LEU A 126 -18.04 -16.44 -12.42
C LEU A 126 -16.93 -15.38 -12.40
N PRO A 127 -17.27 -14.12 -12.13
CA PRO A 127 -16.28 -13.07 -11.95
C PRO A 127 -15.29 -13.40 -10.84
N VAL A 128 -14.00 -13.27 -11.13
CA VAL A 128 -12.93 -13.38 -10.15
C VAL A 128 -12.20 -12.05 -10.02
N VAL A 129 -11.73 -11.75 -8.82
CA VAL A 129 -10.92 -10.54 -8.59
C VAL A 129 -9.48 -10.87 -8.96
N PRO A 130 -8.83 -10.13 -9.88
CA PRO A 130 -7.44 -10.35 -10.21
C PRO A 130 -6.55 -10.24 -8.97
N PRO A 131 -5.74 -11.28 -8.65
CA PRO A 131 -4.89 -11.28 -7.46
C PRO A 131 -3.58 -10.53 -7.73
N THR A 132 -3.68 -9.21 -7.87
CA THR A 132 -2.49 -8.35 -7.98
C THR A 132 -1.66 -8.42 -6.71
N GLU A 133 -0.35 -8.12 -6.81
CA GLU A 133 0.54 -8.12 -5.62
C GLU A 133 -0.03 -7.26 -4.49
N ALA A 134 -0.47 -6.05 -4.81
CA ALA A 134 -1.05 -5.14 -3.81
C ALA A 134 -2.28 -5.73 -3.10
N ARG A 135 -3.17 -6.41 -3.85
CA ARG A 135 -4.34 -7.05 -3.26
C ARG A 135 -3.97 -8.24 -2.38
N VAL A 136 -2.98 -9.03 -2.79
CA VAL A 136 -2.50 -10.17 -2.00
C VAL A 136 -1.81 -9.68 -0.71
N LEU A 137 -0.98 -8.64 -0.79
CA LEU A 137 -0.36 -8.04 0.40
C LEU A 137 -1.41 -7.52 1.37
N ARG A 138 -2.41 -6.80 0.89
CA ARG A 138 -3.53 -6.33 1.71
C ARG A 138 -4.31 -7.50 2.33
N MET A 139 -4.53 -8.60 1.60
CA MET A 139 -5.18 -9.79 2.13
C MET A 139 -4.38 -10.41 3.27
N LEU A 140 -3.05 -10.42 3.17
CA LEU A 140 -2.13 -10.95 4.19
C LEU A 140 -2.14 -10.12 5.49
N GLU A 141 -2.54 -8.84 5.46
CA GLU A 141 -2.74 -8.04 6.68
C GLU A 141 -3.83 -8.61 7.61
N GLY A 142 -4.73 -9.44 7.07
CA GLY A 142 -5.76 -10.13 7.84
C GLY A 142 -5.27 -11.28 8.72
N THR A 143 -3.97 -11.58 8.72
CA THR A 143 -3.38 -12.65 9.53
C THR A 143 -1.99 -12.28 10.03
N SER A 144 -1.61 -12.80 11.19
CA SER A 144 -0.24 -12.68 11.71
C SER A 144 0.69 -13.81 11.27
N ARG A 145 0.19 -14.78 10.49
CA ARG A 145 0.97 -15.93 10.00
C ARG A 145 1.89 -15.50 8.87
N ALA A 146 3.08 -16.10 8.81
CA ALA A 146 4.03 -15.80 7.73
C ALA A 146 3.48 -16.25 6.34
N PRO A 147 3.71 -15.47 5.27
CA PRO A 147 3.19 -15.82 3.94
C PRO A 147 3.63 -17.20 3.43
N ASP A 148 4.83 -17.64 3.80
CA ASP A 148 5.41 -18.93 3.41
C ASP A 148 5.11 -20.08 4.38
N GLU A 149 4.37 -19.81 5.46
CA GLU A 149 3.94 -20.85 6.40
C GLU A 149 2.99 -21.83 5.71
N LEU A 150 3.25 -23.13 5.90
CA LEU A 150 2.40 -24.19 5.36
C LEU A 150 1.10 -24.25 6.15
N VAL A 151 -0.03 -24.15 5.46
CA VAL A 151 -1.38 -24.29 6.03
C VAL A 151 -1.85 -25.74 5.95
N ALA A 152 -1.76 -26.34 4.76
CA ALA A 152 -2.22 -27.69 4.51
C ALA A 152 -1.57 -28.30 3.27
N ILE A 153 -1.65 -29.62 3.17
CA ILE A 153 -1.39 -30.37 1.95
C ILE A 153 -2.73 -30.76 1.34
N VAL A 154 -3.05 -30.16 0.19
CA VAL A 154 -4.40 -30.21 -0.39
C VAL A 154 -4.54 -31.43 -1.29
N PRO A 155 -5.49 -32.35 -1.01
CA PRO A 155 -5.78 -33.47 -1.90
C PRO A 155 -6.55 -32.99 -3.17
N PRO A 156 -6.61 -33.77 -4.26
CA PRO A 156 -6.00 -35.12 -4.41
C PRO A 156 -4.52 -35.08 -4.81
N ASP A 157 -4.02 -33.94 -5.31
CA ASP A 157 -2.69 -33.82 -5.88
C ASP A 157 -1.60 -33.59 -4.82
N LEU A 158 -1.98 -33.52 -3.55
CA LEU A 158 -1.10 -33.31 -2.39
C LEU A 158 -0.20 -32.07 -2.54
N VAL A 159 -0.80 -30.98 -3.01
CA VAL A 159 -0.09 -29.71 -3.20
C VAL A 159 0.05 -28.98 -1.87
N GLU A 160 1.27 -28.54 -1.56
CA GLU A 160 1.52 -27.66 -0.44
C GLU A 160 0.78 -26.32 -0.63
N CYS A 161 -0.07 -25.97 0.32
CA CYS A 161 -0.79 -24.70 0.35
C CYS A 161 -0.27 -23.84 1.47
N THR A 162 0.41 -22.76 1.10
CA THR A 162 0.93 -21.76 2.04
C THR A 162 -0.11 -20.68 2.31
N VAL A 163 0.11 -19.86 3.36
CA VAL A 163 -0.73 -18.71 3.68
C VAL A 163 -0.85 -17.76 2.49
N GLU A 164 0.23 -17.53 1.75
CA GLU A 164 0.21 -16.72 0.51
C GLU A 164 -0.74 -17.32 -0.55
N LYS A 165 -0.68 -18.63 -0.78
CA LYS A 165 -1.58 -19.29 -1.73
C LYS A 165 -3.05 -19.19 -1.30
N VAL A 166 -3.31 -19.28 0.00
CA VAL A 166 -4.66 -19.04 0.54
C VAL A 166 -5.08 -17.61 0.28
N ALA A 167 -4.21 -16.63 0.54
CA ALA A 167 -4.49 -15.21 0.28
C ALA A 167 -4.79 -14.94 -1.19
N VAL A 168 -4.01 -15.51 -2.13
CA VAL A 168 -4.26 -15.41 -3.57
C VAL A 168 -5.67 -15.89 -3.92
N ASN A 169 -6.06 -17.09 -3.45
CA ASN A 169 -7.39 -17.64 -3.72
C ASN A 169 -8.50 -16.86 -3.03
N ALA A 170 -8.28 -16.36 -1.81
CA ALA A 170 -9.21 -15.51 -1.10
C ALA A 170 -9.47 -14.19 -1.85
N VAL A 171 -8.41 -13.56 -2.41
CA VAL A 171 -8.57 -12.38 -3.29
C VAL A 171 -9.39 -12.73 -4.51
N MET A 172 -9.09 -13.82 -5.21
CA MET A 172 -9.84 -14.24 -6.39
C MET A 172 -11.32 -14.46 -6.08
N ALA A 173 -11.63 -14.99 -4.90
CA ALA A 173 -13.00 -15.16 -4.42
C ALA A 173 -13.67 -13.88 -3.91
N GLY A 174 -12.99 -12.72 -3.94
CA GLY A 174 -13.53 -11.45 -3.47
C GLY A 174 -13.64 -11.32 -1.95
N CYS A 175 -12.89 -12.10 -1.20
CA CYS A 175 -12.84 -12.01 0.26
C CYS A 175 -12.21 -10.69 0.71
N LYS A 176 -12.60 -10.26 1.93
CA LYS A 176 -11.95 -9.16 2.64
C LYS A 176 -10.84 -9.68 3.56
N PRO A 177 -9.81 -8.86 3.89
CA PRO A 177 -8.73 -9.27 4.80
C PRO A 177 -9.23 -9.85 6.12
N GLU A 178 -10.29 -9.30 6.69
CA GLU A 178 -10.86 -9.75 7.96
C GLU A 178 -11.38 -11.20 7.93
N TYR A 179 -11.53 -11.78 6.74
CA TYR A 179 -12.00 -13.16 6.58
C TYR A 179 -10.86 -14.18 6.60
N MET A 180 -9.59 -13.73 6.49
CA MET A 180 -8.43 -14.62 6.44
C MET A 180 -8.38 -15.65 7.58
N PRO A 181 -8.63 -15.30 8.85
CA PRO A 181 -8.59 -16.28 9.93
C PRO A 181 -9.61 -17.43 9.72
N VAL A 182 -10.79 -17.10 9.22
CA VAL A 182 -11.85 -18.10 8.94
C VAL A 182 -11.47 -18.96 7.74
N VAL A 183 -10.94 -18.37 6.66
CA VAL A 183 -10.54 -19.09 5.44
C VAL A 183 -9.40 -20.07 5.75
N LEU A 184 -8.40 -19.63 6.52
CA LEU A 184 -7.28 -20.48 6.97
C LEU A 184 -7.77 -21.67 7.80
N THR A 185 -8.60 -21.40 8.81
CA THR A 185 -9.15 -22.46 9.68
C THR A 185 -10.03 -23.44 8.91
N ALA A 186 -10.84 -22.94 7.97
CA ALA A 186 -11.68 -23.78 7.14
C ALA A 186 -10.85 -24.72 6.25
N LEU A 187 -9.76 -24.22 5.65
CA LEU A 187 -8.86 -25.04 4.85
C LEU A 187 -8.15 -26.10 5.70
N GLU A 188 -7.65 -25.72 6.87
CA GLU A 188 -7.05 -26.67 7.82
C GLU A 188 -8.02 -27.80 8.17
N ALA A 189 -9.25 -27.44 8.51
CA ALA A 189 -10.28 -28.43 8.85
C ALA A 189 -10.62 -29.36 7.66
N ALA A 190 -10.75 -28.79 6.45
CA ALA A 190 -11.07 -29.56 5.25
C ALA A 190 -9.93 -30.51 4.78
N CYS A 191 -8.72 -30.29 5.25
CA CYS A 191 -7.55 -31.11 4.91
C CYS A 191 -7.16 -32.09 6.05
N THR A 192 -8.03 -32.29 7.03
CA THR A 192 -7.83 -33.34 8.03
C THR A 192 -8.29 -34.71 7.52
N ASP A 193 -7.74 -35.79 8.10
CA ASP A 193 -8.12 -37.17 7.74
C ASP A 193 -9.58 -37.50 8.11
N GLU A 194 -10.22 -36.66 8.91
CA GLU A 194 -11.60 -36.85 9.39
C GLU A 194 -12.63 -36.22 8.44
N PHE A 195 -12.21 -35.40 7.48
CA PHE A 195 -13.08 -34.74 6.51
C PHE A 195 -13.10 -35.49 5.18
#